data_46cfc7b352040d0c568b0b94e8b9aa2f
#
_entry.id   46cfc7b352040d0c568b0b94e8b9aa2f
#
_cell.length_a   1.000
_cell.length_b   1.000
_cell.length_c   1.000
_cell.angle_alpha   90.00
_cell.angle_beta   90.00
_cell.angle_gamma   90.00
#
_symmetry.space_group_name_H-M   'P 1'
#
loop_
_entity.id
_entity.type
_entity.pdbx_description
1 polymer ?
#
loop_
_entity_poly.entity_id
_entity_poly.type
_entity_poly.pdbx_seq_one_letter_code
_entity_poly.pdbx_strand_id
1 'polypeptide(L)'
;MKTQKESNILNISDLDQKIYRIISITRFKELIKNRELVLVNPEKWDDPFENFFLKGNAVDNNGNNVDFSNLREMWYGQCWTKNEDTDAMWRIYSHNKDGIRISTTIRKLFDAIYDSSDKYAPLKYFIGEVEYKTLNELNNFGNENSFWSIAIGGQNDGFAKLLCIKREAFSHENEIRILVNENNEEEVVKNKGLFKININPSTLIDDLCLDPRLNDEEYNKYKIQIEKISKLPIFQSDLYKFNLAPIDLE
;
A
#
# COMPACT_ATOMS: atom_id res chain seq x y z
N MET A 1 18.83 -9.54 -19.22
CA MET A 1 17.36 -9.44 -19.38
C MET A 1 16.74 -9.45 -17.97
N LYS A 2 15.77 -8.59 -17.70
CA LYS A 2 14.98 -8.68 -16.46
C LYS A 2 14.18 -10.00 -16.45
N THR A 3 14.05 -10.62 -15.29
CA THR A 3 13.13 -11.73 -15.10
C THR A 3 11.68 -11.26 -15.23
N GLN A 4 10.72 -12.14 -15.48
CA GLN A 4 9.30 -11.76 -15.51
C GLN A 4 8.85 -11.13 -14.19
N LYS A 5 9.34 -11.61 -13.06
CA LYS A 5 9.08 -11.04 -11.73
C LYS A 5 9.64 -9.62 -11.60
N GLU A 6 10.85 -9.38 -12.09
CA GLU A 6 11.48 -8.03 -12.05
C GLU A 6 10.75 -7.02 -12.93
N SER A 7 10.06 -7.44 -13.98
CA SER A 7 9.27 -6.53 -14.82
C SER A 7 8.01 -6.03 -14.11
N ASN A 8 7.56 -6.71 -13.07
CA ASN A 8 6.40 -6.33 -12.25
C ASN A 8 6.75 -5.40 -11.08
N ILE A 9 8.02 -4.97 -11.01
CA ILE A 9 8.50 -3.98 -10.05
C ILE A 9 8.55 -2.62 -10.76
N LEU A 10 7.66 -1.71 -10.36
CA LEU A 10 7.40 -0.46 -11.06
C LEU A 10 8.06 0.72 -10.33
N ASN A 11 8.96 1.43 -11.01
CA ASN A 11 9.61 2.67 -10.53
C ASN A 11 10.38 2.53 -9.20
N ILE A 12 10.80 1.32 -8.82
CA ILE A 12 11.54 1.05 -7.59
C ILE A 12 13.00 0.76 -7.95
N SER A 13 13.91 1.49 -7.33
CA SER A 13 15.36 1.33 -7.51
C SER A 13 16.04 0.48 -6.44
N ASP A 14 15.53 0.51 -5.21
CA ASP A 14 16.06 -0.23 -4.06
C ASP A 14 14.99 -1.13 -3.45
N LEU A 15 15.15 -2.44 -3.65
CA LEU A 15 14.22 -3.44 -3.10
C LEU A 15 14.43 -3.73 -1.62
N ASP A 16 15.59 -3.39 -1.09
CA ASP A 16 15.91 -3.63 0.33
C ASP A 16 15.56 -2.42 1.20
N GLN A 17 15.02 -1.35 0.58
CA GLN A 17 14.48 -0.21 1.32
C GLN A 17 13.37 -0.65 2.26
N LYS A 18 13.46 -0.21 3.51
CA LYS A 18 12.41 -0.40 4.52
C LYS A 18 11.17 0.41 4.15
N ILE A 19 10.03 -0.22 4.35
CA ILE A 19 8.71 0.38 4.22
C ILE A 19 7.86 0.06 5.44
N TYR A 20 6.89 0.90 5.69
CA TYR A 20 6.11 0.92 6.92
C TYR A 20 4.62 0.99 6.63
N ARG A 21 3.83 0.48 7.54
CA ARG A 21 2.38 0.64 7.49
C ARG A 21 1.80 0.76 8.88
N ILE A 22 0.98 1.79 9.09
CA ILE A 22 0.23 1.97 10.33
C ILE A 22 -1.15 1.33 10.15
N ILE A 23 -1.50 0.44 11.05
CA ILE A 23 -2.81 -0.23 11.11
C ILE A 23 -3.32 -0.22 12.54
N SER A 24 -4.62 -0.40 12.75
CA SER A 24 -5.13 -0.54 14.12
C SER A 24 -4.62 -1.83 14.78
N ILE A 25 -4.47 -1.82 16.09
CA ILE A 25 -4.08 -3.01 16.87
C ILE A 25 -5.06 -4.17 16.60
N THR A 26 -6.33 -3.87 16.36
CA THR A 26 -7.33 -4.88 16.01
C THR A 26 -6.99 -5.55 14.68
N ARG A 27 -6.65 -4.78 13.64
CA ARG A 27 -6.24 -5.31 12.33
C ARG A 27 -4.91 -6.06 12.42
N PHE A 28 -3.99 -5.62 13.26
CA PHE A 28 -2.76 -6.35 13.52
C PHE A 28 -3.04 -7.73 14.15
N LYS A 29 -3.94 -7.80 15.14
CA LYS A 29 -4.35 -9.07 15.74
C LYS A 29 -4.98 -10.03 14.73
N GLU A 30 -5.81 -9.51 13.83
CA GLU A 30 -6.40 -10.27 12.71
C GLU A 30 -5.31 -10.81 11.77
N LEU A 31 -4.33 -9.97 11.39
CA LEU A 31 -3.21 -10.35 10.53
C LEU A 31 -2.39 -11.50 11.14
N ILE A 32 -2.04 -11.39 12.43
CA ILE A 32 -1.28 -12.43 13.13
C ILE A 32 -2.10 -13.73 13.25
N LYS A 33 -3.38 -13.63 13.62
CA LYS A 33 -4.27 -14.79 13.82
C LYS A 33 -4.55 -15.52 12.51
N ASN A 34 -4.92 -14.78 11.48
CA ASN A 34 -5.36 -15.34 10.21
C ASN A 34 -4.19 -15.65 9.27
N ARG A 35 -3.04 -15.03 9.50
CA ARG A 35 -1.86 -15.10 8.62
C ARG A 35 -2.18 -14.63 7.21
N GLU A 36 -2.94 -13.55 7.08
CA GLU A 36 -3.40 -13.00 5.81
C GLU A 36 -3.03 -11.52 5.68
N LEU A 37 -2.52 -11.13 4.52
CA LEU A 37 -2.61 -9.75 4.04
C LEU A 37 -3.96 -9.56 3.36
N VAL A 38 -4.61 -8.44 3.65
CA VAL A 38 -5.91 -8.10 3.08
C VAL A 38 -5.74 -6.88 2.17
N LEU A 39 -5.97 -7.08 0.88
CA LEU A 39 -5.98 -6.04 -0.13
C LEU A 39 -7.43 -5.62 -0.38
N VAL A 40 -7.64 -4.37 -0.66
CA VAL A 40 -8.96 -3.79 -0.93
C VAL A 40 -9.06 -3.36 -2.39
N ASN A 41 -10.25 -3.40 -2.95
CA ASN A 41 -10.49 -2.82 -4.26
C ASN A 41 -10.21 -1.31 -4.21
N PRO A 42 -9.45 -0.75 -5.17
CA PRO A 42 -9.11 0.67 -5.22
C PRO A 42 -10.32 1.63 -5.24
N GLU A 43 -11.51 1.18 -5.60
CA GLU A 43 -12.73 1.98 -5.50
C GLU A 43 -13.08 2.40 -4.06
N LYS A 44 -12.54 1.66 -3.08
CA LYS A 44 -12.72 1.92 -1.64
C LYS A 44 -11.65 2.83 -1.05
N TRP A 45 -10.71 3.32 -1.86
CA TRP A 45 -9.71 4.28 -1.40
C TRP A 45 -10.35 5.67 -1.25
N ASP A 46 -9.93 6.39 -0.21
CA ASP A 46 -10.59 7.63 0.22
C ASP A 46 -10.36 8.82 -0.73
N ASP A 47 -9.25 8.86 -1.49
CA ASP A 47 -9.01 9.93 -2.46
C ASP A 47 -9.90 9.75 -3.70
N PRO A 48 -10.85 10.68 -3.95
CA PRO A 48 -11.74 10.60 -5.11
C PRO A 48 -11.01 10.69 -6.46
N PHE A 49 -9.75 11.15 -6.46
CA PHE A 49 -8.90 11.21 -7.64
C PHE A 49 -8.02 9.97 -7.81
N GLU A 50 -7.95 9.10 -6.81
CA GLU A 50 -7.40 7.76 -6.99
C GLU A 50 -8.31 7.01 -7.95
N ASN A 51 -7.71 6.33 -8.89
CA ASN A 51 -8.44 5.68 -9.99
C ASN A 51 -9.18 6.66 -10.94
N PHE A 52 -8.80 7.94 -10.93
CA PHE A 52 -9.34 8.93 -11.83
C PHE A 52 -9.44 8.41 -13.29
N PHE A 53 -8.39 7.76 -13.77
CA PHE A 53 -8.35 7.20 -15.13
C PHE A 53 -9.33 6.04 -15.33
N LEU A 54 -9.61 5.27 -14.31
CA LEU A 54 -10.56 4.16 -14.37
C LEU A 54 -12.01 4.62 -14.12
N LYS A 55 -12.20 5.79 -13.52
CA LYS A 55 -13.53 6.42 -13.30
C LYS A 55 -13.95 7.34 -14.42
N GLY A 56 -13.01 7.75 -15.28
CA GLY A 56 -13.27 8.65 -16.40
C GLY A 56 -14.16 8.00 -17.46
N ASN A 57 -15.00 8.82 -18.10
CA ASN A 57 -15.70 8.42 -19.30
C ASN A 57 -14.68 8.45 -20.45
N ALA A 58 -14.30 7.28 -20.94
CA ALA A 58 -13.52 7.21 -22.16
C ALA A 58 -14.46 7.15 -23.36
N VAL A 59 -14.04 7.79 -24.45
CA VAL A 59 -14.79 7.80 -25.71
C VAL A 59 -13.87 7.22 -26.78
N ASP A 60 -14.36 6.24 -27.53
CA ASP A 60 -13.62 5.67 -28.66
C ASP A 60 -13.52 6.65 -29.83
N ASN A 61 -12.75 6.29 -30.88
CA ASN A 61 -12.59 7.12 -32.07
C ASN A 61 -13.90 7.39 -32.83
N ASN A 62 -14.97 6.66 -32.52
CA ASN A 62 -16.32 6.83 -33.14
C ASN A 62 -17.25 7.63 -32.23
N GLY A 63 -16.79 8.10 -31.07
CA GLY A 63 -17.61 8.84 -30.13
C GLY A 63 -18.44 7.97 -29.17
N ASN A 64 -18.23 6.67 -29.11
CA ASN A 64 -18.95 5.78 -28.20
C ASN A 64 -18.27 5.75 -26.82
N ASN A 65 -19.07 5.75 -25.76
CA ASN A 65 -18.56 5.59 -24.41
C ASN A 65 -17.96 4.18 -24.22
N VAL A 66 -16.73 4.13 -23.67
CA VAL A 66 -16.05 2.90 -23.29
C VAL A 66 -16.13 2.77 -21.76
N ASP A 67 -16.73 1.68 -21.31
CA ASP A 67 -16.87 1.37 -19.90
C ASP A 67 -15.69 0.53 -19.40
N PHE A 68 -15.01 1.01 -18.36
CA PHE A 68 -13.89 0.33 -17.67
C PHE A 68 -14.31 -0.29 -16.34
N SER A 69 -15.60 -0.37 -16.01
CA SER A 69 -16.08 -0.88 -14.73
C SER A 69 -15.52 -2.27 -14.41
N ASN A 70 -15.62 -3.19 -15.37
CA ASN A 70 -15.11 -4.55 -15.22
C ASN A 70 -13.59 -4.60 -14.92
N LEU A 71 -12.81 -3.70 -15.53
CA LEU A 71 -11.37 -3.64 -15.30
C LEU A 71 -11.03 -3.12 -13.90
N ARG A 72 -11.86 -2.22 -13.35
CA ARG A 72 -11.70 -1.69 -11.98
C ARG A 72 -11.96 -2.75 -10.92
N GLU A 73 -12.98 -3.58 -11.14
CA GLU A 73 -13.42 -4.59 -10.19
C GLU A 73 -12.38 -5.69 -9.97
N MET A 74 -11.48 -5.90 -10.93
CA MET A 74 -10.47 -6.96 -10.90
C MET A 74 -9.20 -6.59 -10.09
N TRP A 75 -9.03 -5.33 -9.71
CA TRP A 75 -7.81 -4.89 -9.03
C TRP A 75 -8.01 -4.77 -7.52
N TYR A 76 -6.97 -5.17 -6.79
CA TYR A 76 -6.87 -5.08 -5.35
C TYR A 76 -5.52 -4.51 -4.98
N GLY A 77 -5.49 -3.63 -3.98
CA GLY A 77 -4.26 -2.98 -3.58
C GLY A 77 -4.14 -2.80 -2.07
N GLN A 78 -2.90 -2.57 -1.65
CA GLN A 78 -2.58 -2.19 -0.29
C GLN A 78 -1.41 -1.21 -0.32
N CYS A 79 -1.55 -0.10 0.43
CA CYS A 79 -0.57 0.98 0.48
C CYS A 79 0.35 0.82 1.69
N TRP A 80 1.64 1.10 1.46
CA TRP A 80 2.73 1.20 2.43
C TRP A 80 3.40 2.55 2.24
N THR A 81 4.19 3.00 3.21
CA THR A 81 4.93 4.26 3.10
C THR A 81 6.43 4.03 3.28
N LYS A 82 7.24 4.87 2.63
CA LYS A 82 8.69 4.92 2.89
C LYS A 82 9.02 5.76 4.14
N ASN A 83 8.06 6.49 4.67
CA ASN A 83 8.23 7.31 5.87
C ASN A 83 8.23 6.42 7.11
N GLU A 84 9.34 6.42 7.84
CA GLU A 84 9.45 5.62 9.05
C GLU A 84 8.54 6.15 10.16
N ASP A 85 8.65 7.42 10.46
CA ASP A 85 7.99 7.98 11.63
C ASP A 85 7.71 9.47 11.44
N THR A 86 6.46 9.81 11.15
CA THR A 86 6.03 11.20 11.00
C THR A 86 4.74 11.45 11.74
N ASP A 87 4.59 12.64 12.33
CA ASP A 87 3.38 13.07 13.02
C ASP A 87 2.13 12.97 12.13
N ALA A 88 2.27 13.35 10.85
CA ALA A 88 1.17 13.31 9.89
C ALA A 88 0.63 11.89 9.70
N MET A 89 1.52 10.89 9.49
CA MET A 89 1.10 9.50 9.29
C MET A 89 0.41 8.93 10.52
N TRP A 90 0.92 9.23 11.73
CA TRP A 90 0.27 8.79 12.96
C TRP A 90 -1.10 9.44 13.16
N ARG A 91 -1.27 10.72 12.81
CA ARG A 91 -2.58 11.40 12.93
C ARG A 91 -3.59 10.89 11.94
N ILE A 92 -3.17 10.59 10.72
CA ILE A 92 -4.03 10.08 9.65
C ILE A 92 -4.47 8.65 9.95
N TYR A 93 -3.51 7.75 10.22
CA TYR A 93 -3.76 6.31 10.28
C TYR A 93 -3.97 5.73 11.69
N SER A 94 -3.73 6.53 12.74
CA SER A 94 -3.96 6.18 14.14
C SER A 94 -4.77 7.25 14.86
N HIS A 95 -5.95 7.53 14.32
CA HIS A 95 -6.81 8.60 14.82
C HIS A 95 -7.12 8.47 16.33
N ASN A 96 -7.39 7.25 16.77
CA ASN A 96 -7.73 6.94 18.17
C ASN A 96 -6.50 6.57 19.03
N LYS A 97 -5.28 6.77 18.55
CA LYS A 97 -4.03 6.31 19.17
C LYS A 97 -3.96 4.78 19.39
N ASP A 98 -4.74 4.03 18.65
CA ASP A 98 -4.79 2.57 18.67
C ASP A 98 -4.01 1.93 17.51
N GLY A 99 -3.14 2.71 16.87
CA GLY A 99 -2.32 2.28 15.77
C GLY A 99 -1.07 1.54 16.20
N ILE A 100 -0.67 0.62 15.35
CA ILE A 100 0.62 -0.04 15.39
C ILE A 100 1.25 0.08 14.00
N ARG A 101 2.49 0.54 13.95
CA ARG A 101 3.30 0.56 12.74
C ARG A 101 4.02 -0.79 12.62
N ILE A 102 3.89 -1.44 11.50
CA ILE A 102 4.66 -2.61 11.09
C ILE A 102 5.70 -2.17 10.07
N SER A 103 6.88 -2.82 10.09
CA SER A 103 7.95 -2.59 9.12
C SER A 103 8.29 -3.87 8.34
N THR A 104 8.75 -3.69 7.11
CA THR A 104 9.29 -4.75 6.24
C THR A 104 10.19 -4.12 5.19
N THR A 105 10.71 -4.91 4.24
CA THR A 105 11.34 -4.38 3.03
C THR A 105 10.44 -4.61 1.81
N ILE A 106 10.65 -3.81 0.77
CA ILE A 106 9.94 -3.95 -0.51
C ILE A 106 10.11 -5.37 -1.05
N ARG A 107 11.33 -5.92 -0.99
CA ARG A 107 11.65 -7.28 -1.40
C ARG A 107 10.83 -8.32 -0.66
N LYS A 108 10.85 -8.31 0.68
CA LYS A 108 10.09 -9.26 1.50
C LYS A 108 8.60 -9.20 1.22
N LEU A 109 8.06 -7.98 1.07
CA LEU A 109 6.65 -7.79 0.78
C LEU A 109 6.28 -8.36 -0.59
N PHE A 110 7.08 -8.08 -1.62
CA PHE A 110 6.81 -8.59 -2.97
C PHE A 110 7.01 -10.11 -3.06
N ASP A 111 8.05 -10.65 -2.42
CA ASP A 111 8.28 -12.10 -2.36
C ASP A 111 7.14 -12.84 -1.64
N ALA A 112 6.53 -12.22 -0.63
CA ALA A 112 5.42 -12.80 0.11
C ALA A 112 4.10 -12.87 -0.68
N ILE A 113 3.90 -11.98 -1.66
CA ILE A 113 2.67 -11.95 -2.46
C ILE A 113 2.82 -12.63 -3.82
N TYR A 114 4.04 -12.71 -4.37
CA TYR A 114 4.29 -13.22 -5.70
C TYR A 114 4.31 -14.75 -5.70
N ASP A 115 3.24 -15.38 -6.18
CA ASP A 115 3.18 -16.82 -6.32
C ASP A 115 3.80 -17.25 -7.67
N SER A 116 5.04 -17.71 -7.61
CA SER A 116 5.75 -18.19 -8.81
C SER A 116 5.19 -19.50 -9.38
N SER A 117 4.32 -20.21 -8.66
CA SER A 117 3.64 -21.40 -9.15
C SER A 117 2.41 -21.06 -10.00
N ASP A 118 1.86 -19.86 -9.87
CA ASP A 118 0.79 -19.36 -10.72
C ASP A 118 1.35 -18.99 -12.11
N LYS A 119 0.90 -19.68 -13.14
CA LYS A 119 1.32 -19.41 -14.54
C LYS A 119 0.99 -17.97 -15.00
N TYR A 120 0.06 -17.31 -14.35
CA TYR A 120 -0.35 -15.95 -14.62
C TYR A 120 0.31 -14.92 -13.69
N ALA A 121 1.22 -15.35 -12.81
CA ALA A 121 1.91 -14.45 -11.86
C ALA A 121 2.46 -13.16 -12.51
N PRO A 122 3.06 -13.19 -13.72
CA PRO A 122 3.56 -11.99 -14.37
C PRO A 122 2.48 -10.98 -14.80
N LEU A 123 1.23 -11.42 -14.87
CA LEU A 123 0.08 -10.57 -15.21
C LEU A 123 -0.75 -10.18 -13.98
N LYS A 124 -0.44 -10.78 -12.84
CA LYS A 124 -1.28 -10.72 -11.64
C LYS A 124 -0.70 -9.88 -10.51
N TYR A 125 0.57 -10.04 -10.18
CA TYR A 125 1.17 -9.43 -8.98
C TYR A 125 2.14 -8.33 -9.34
N PHE A 126 1.95 -7.14 -8.76
CA PHE A 126 2.80 -5.97 -8.98
C PHE A 126 3.17 -5.29 -7.66
N ILE A 127 4.32 -4.62 -7.65
CA ILE A 127 4.69 -3.67 -6.63
C ILE A 127 5.24 -2.41 -7.28
N GLY A 128 4.79 -1.24 -6.83
CA GLY A 128 5.19 0.02 -7.46
C GLY A 128 5.33 1.17 -6.48
N GLU A 129 6.24 2.08 -6.79
CA GLU A 129 6.34 3.38 -6.15
C GLU A 129 5.34 4.34 -6.78
N VAL A 130 4.63 5.11 -5.95
CA VAL A 130 3.63 6.07 -6.41
C VAL A 130 4.30 7.31 -6.98
N GLU A 131 3.91 7.67 -8.20
CA GLU A 131 4.25 8.95 -8.84
C GLU A 131 3.23 10.02 -8.46
N TYR A 132 3.72 11.10 -7.89
CA TYR A 132 2.88 12.23 -7.51
C TYR A 132 2.87 13.26 -8.63
N LYS A 133 1.68 13.62 -9.10
CA LYS A 133 1.48 14.54 -10.22
C LYS A 133 0.62 15.74 -9.84
N THR A 134 0.98 16.89 -10.38
CA THR A 134 0.14 18.10 -10.32
C THR A 134 -1.16 17.88 -11.07
N LEU A 135 -2.18 18.69 -10.77
CA LEU A 135 -3.46 18.62 -11.47
C LEU A 135 -3.31 18.86 -12.99
N ASN A 136 -2.39 19.75 -13.38
CA ASN A 136 -2.11 20.01 -14.79
C ASN A 136 -1.49 18.79 -15.49
N GLU A 137 -0.54 18.13 -14.86
CA GLU A 137 0.06 16.90 -15.40
C GLU A 137 -0.95 15.76 -15.52
N LEU A 138 -1.86 15.62 -14.55
CA LEU A 138 -2.95 14.63 -14.62
C LEU A 138 -3.91 14.92 -15.76
N ASN A 139 -4.29 16.19 -15.97
CA ASN A 139 -5.16 16.61 -17.07
C ASN A 139 -4.48 16.37 -18.43
N ASN A 140 -3.20 16.71 -18.55
CA ASN A 140 -2.45 16.48 -19.78
C ASN A 140 -2.29 14.99 -20.07
N PHE A 141 -1.98 14.20 -19.04
CA PHE A 141 -1.88 12.74 -19.16
C PHE A 141 -3.17 12.08 -19.66
N GLY A 142 -4.33 12.56 -19.21
CA GLY A 142 -5.64 12.08 -19.66
C GLY A 142 -5.94 12.45 -21.13
N ASN A 143 -5.35 13.54 -21.65
CA ASN A 143 -5.56 14.03 -23.01
C ASN A 143 -4.55 13.49 -24.03
N GLU A 144 -3.42 12.97 -23.59
CA GLU A 144 -2.39 12.40 -24.45
C GLU A 144 -2.75 10.99 -24.89
N ASN A 145 -2.43 10.63 -26.16
CA ASN A 145 -2.54 9.27 -26.68
C ASN A 145 -1.77 8.23 -25.84
N SER A 146 -0.91 8.70 -24.93
CA SER A 146 -0.16 7.90 -23.97
C SER A 146 -1.05 7.10 -23.01
N PHE A 147 -2.25 7.61 -22.66
CA PHE A 147 -3.20 6.85 -21.83
C PHE A 147 -3.56 5.52 -22.47
N TRP A 148 -3.96 5.53 -23.73
CA TRP A 148 -4.34 4.32 -24.46
C TRP A 148 -3.16 3.37 -24.68
N SER A 149 -1.99 3.91 -24.98
CA SER A 149 -0.77 3.09 -25.12
C SER A 149 -0.37 2.42 -23.81
N ILE A 150 -0.56 3.08 -22.68
CA ILE A 150 -0.29 2.51 -21.35
C ILE A 150 -1.37 1.50 -20.97
N ALA A 151 -2.64 1.83 -21.17
CA ALA A 151 -3.76 0.99 -20.76
C ALA A 151 -3.95 -0.26 -21.65
N ILE A 152 -3.70 -0.16 -22.96
CA ILE A 152 -4.02 -1.20 -23.95
C ILE A 152 -2.77 -1.74 -24.64
N GLY A 153 -1.67 -1.01 -24.60
CA GLY A 153 -0.46 -1.29 -25.42
C GLY A 153 0.42 -2.43 -24.96
N GLY A 154 0.03 -3.24 -23.98
CA GLY A 154 0.91 -4.29 -23.51
C GLY A 154 0.33 -5.16 -22.41
N GLN A 155 1.19 -5.79 -21.66
CA GLN A 155 0.89 -6.62 -20.50
C GLN A 155 0.17 -5.77 -19.43
N ASN A 156 -0.50 -6.38 -18.46
CA ASN A 156 -1.27 -5.73 -17.35
C ASN A 156 -0.52 -4.65 -16.55
N ASP A 157 0.78 -4.46 -16.77
CA ASP A 157 1.60 -3.44 -16.13
C ASP A 157 1.09 -2.01 -16.37
N GLY A 158 0.42 -1.76 -17.48
CA GLY A 158 -0.18 -0.45 -17.78
C GLY A 158 -1.19 -0.02 -16.73
N PHE A 159 -2.13 -0.90 -16.38
CA PHE A 159 -3.10 -0.62 -15.32
C PHE A 159 -2.44 -0.52 -13.95
N ALA A 160 -1.47 -1.36 -13.65
CA ALA A 160 -0.71 -1.27 -12.41
C ALA A 160 0.03 0.08 -12.28
N LYS A 161 0.59 0.60 -13.39
CA LYS A 161 1.21 1.94 -13.43
C LYS A 161 0.18 3.05 -13.19
N LEU A 162 -1.01 2.96 -13.79
CA LEU A 162 -2.09 3.93 -13.55
C LEU A 162 -2.51 3.96 -12.08
N LEU A 163 -2.57 2.79 -11.44
CA LEU A 163 -2.86 2.66 -10.01
C LEU A 163 -1.71 3.13 -9.10
N CYS A 164 -0.53 3.42 -9.66
CA CYS A 164 0.60 4.02 -8.96
C CYS A 164 0.71 5.54 -9.24
N ILE A 165 -0.33 6.20 -9.72
CA ILE A 165 -0.38 7.66 -9.89
C ILE A 165 -1.28 8.27 -8.82
N LYS A 166 -0.84 9.36 -8.18
CA LYS A 166 -1.61 10.10 -7.18
C LYS A 166 -1.37 11.61 -7.30
N ARG A 167 -2.28 12.41 -6.77
CA ARG A 167 -2.11 13.86 -6.74
C ARG A 167 -0.95 14.28 -5.83
N GLU A 168 -0.21 15.31 -6.23
CA GLU A 168 0.91 15.88 -5.48
C GLU A 168 0.52 16.30 -4.05
N ALA A 169 -0.74 16.70 -3.82
CA ALA A 169 -1.26 17.05 -2.49
C ALA A 169 -1.07 15.93 -1.45
N PHE A 170 -0.91 14.68 -1.88
CA PHE A 170 -0.68 13.50 -1.04
C PHE A 170 0.77 13.03 -1.01
N SER A 171 1.70 13.80 -1.57
CA SER A 171 3.13 13.41 -1.65
C SER A 171 3.77 13.12 -0.29
N HIS A 172 3.21 13.69 0.79
CA HIS A 172 3.62 13.41 2.16
C HIS A 172 3.45 11.95 2.58
N GLU A 173 2.63 11.15 1.87
CA GLU A 173 2.45 9.73 2.16
C GLU A 173 3.59 8.86 1.64
N ASN A 174 4.32 9.30 0.60
CA ASN A 174 5.50 8.63 0.05
C ASN A 174 5.30 7.12 -0.16
N GLU A 175 4.30 6.79 -0.98
CA GLU A 175 3.72 5.46 -1.02
C GLU A 175 4.48 4.44 -1.87
N ILE A 176 4.46 3.20 -1.40
CA ILE A 176 4.67 1.96 -2.16
C ILE A 176 3.36 1.18 -2.17
N ARG A 177 2.94 0.70 -3.33
CA ARG A 177 1.71 -0.07 -3.50
C ARG A 177 1.98 -1.48 -3.95
N ILE A 178 1.40 -2.46 -3.25
CA ILE A 178 1.22 -3.80 -3.81
C ILE A 178 -0.14 -3.86 -4.49
N LEU A 179 -0.17 -4.46 -5.68
CA LEU A 179 -1.34 -4.54 -6.53
C LEU A 179 -1.50 -5.97 -7.02
N VAL A 180 -2.74 -6.44 -7.05
CA VAL A 180 -3.08 -7.76 -7.56
C VAL A 180 -4.26 -7.62 -8.51
N ASN A 181 -4.12 -8.22 -9.70
CA ASN A 181 -5.22 -8.40 -10.63
C ASN A 181 -5.82 -9.79 -10.42
N GLU A 182 -7.08 -9.86 -10.01
CA GLU A 182 -7.79 -11.11 -9.78
C GLU A 182 -9.20 -11.03 -10.36
N ASN A 183 -9.52 -11.98 -11.21
CA ASN A 183 -10.81 -12.05 -11.90
C ASN A 183 -11.68 -13.23 -11.45
N ASN A 184 -11.30 -13.93 -10.38
CA ASN A 184 -12.10 -15.02 -9.84
C ASN A 184 -13.28 -14.45 -9.04
N GLU A 185 -14.44 -14.33 -9.69
CA GLU A 185 -15.66 -13.78 -9.11
C GLU A 185 -16.09 -14.53 -7.84
N GLU A 186 -15.91 -15.86 -7.79
CA GLU A 186 -16.29 -16.66 -6.62
C GLU A 186 -15.46 -16.28 -5.39
N GLU A 187 -14.17 -16.08 -5.55
CA GLU A 187 -13.28 -15.61 -4.46
C GLU A 187 -13.61 -14.20 -4.01
N VAL A 188 -13.87 -13.31 -4.97
CA VAL A 188 -14.22 -11.91 -4.71
C VAL A 188 -15.53 -11.80 -3.94
N VAL A 189 -16.57 -12.53 -4.34
CA VAL A 189 -17.87 -12.56 -3.66
C VAL A 189 -17.73 -13.18 -2.27
N LYS A 190 -17.04 -14.30 -2.15
CA LYS A 190 -16.77 -14.99 -0.88
C LYS A 190 -16.09 -14.06 0.14
N ASN A 191 -15.17 -13.23 -0.31
CA ASN A 191 -14.37 -12.32 0.53
C ASN A 191 -14.97 -10.90 0.62
N LYS A 192 -16.19 -10.66 0.16
CA LYS A 192 -16.88 -9.36 0.24
C LYS A 192 -16.12 -8.22 -0.44
N GLY A 193 -15.53 -8.50 -1.60
CA GLY A 193 -14.73 -7.54 -2.35
C GLY A 193 -13.37 -7.24 -1.71
N LEU A 194 -12.81 -8.19 -0.97
CA LEU A 194 -11.45 -8.17 -0.45
C LEU A 194 -10.65 -9.29 -1.09
N PHE A 195 -9.38 -9.03 -1.39
CA PHE A 195 -8.45 -10.07 -1.80
C PHE A 195 -7.53 -10.41 -0.62
N LYS A 196 -7.38 -11.70 -0.32
CA LYS A 196 -6.61 -12.19 0.81
C LYS A 196 -5.45 -13.05 0.35
N ILE A 197 -4.27 -12.77 0.87
CA ILE A 197 -3.05 -13.51 0.56
C ILE A 197 -2.52 -14.13 1.84
N ASN A 198 -2.30 -15.45 1.81
CA ASN A 198 -1.67 -16.16 2.92
C ASN A 198 -0.21 -15.74 3.04
N ILE A 199 0.20 -15.38 4.25
CA ILE A 199 1.57 -14.96 4.55
C ILE A 199 2.10 -15.64 5.81
N ASN A 200 3.41 -15.58 5.98
CA ASN A 200 4.03 -15.84 7.28
C ASN A 200 4.42 -14.51 7.94
N PRO A 201 3.65 -14.02 8.94
CA PRO A 201 3.93 -12.73 9.57
C PRO A 201 5.33 -12.63 10.19
N SER A 202 5.88 -13.72 10.72
CA SER A 202 7.20 -13.72 11.40
C SER A 202 8.38 -13.59 10.44
N THR A 203 8.20 -13.87 9.15
CA THR A 203 9.23 -13.67 8.12
C THR A 203 9.00 -12.39 7.33
N LEU A 204 7.75 -11.94 7.23
CA LEU A 204 7.39 -10.73 6.51
C LEU A 204 7.68 -9.47 7.33
N ILE A 205 7.31 -9.45 8.62
CA ILE A 205 7.38 -8.25 9.46
C ILE A 205 8.69 -8.27 10.25
N ASP A 206 9.43 -7.16 10.20
CA ASP A 206 10.70 -7.01 10.89
C ASP A 206 10.53 -6.52 12.33
N ASP A 207 9.73 -5.48 12.51
CA ASP A 207 9.50 -4.83 13.79
C ASP A 207 8.14 -4.15 13.88
N LEU A 208 7.79 -3.78 15.09
CA LEU A 208 6.55 -3.12 15.47
C LEU A 208 6.87 -1.84 16.24
N CYS A 209 6.10 -0.77 15.99
CA CYS A 209 6.13 0.43 16.79
C CYS A 209 4.70 0.82 17.19
N LEU A 210 4.47 1.04 18.49
CA LEU A 210 3.19 1.52 18.99
C LEU A 210 3.07 3.05 18.80
N ASP A 211 1.84 3.56 18.78
CA ASP A 211 1.59 4.99 18.63
C ASP A 211 2.40 5.81 19.65
N PRO A 212 3.23 6.76 19.19
CA PRO A 212 4.12 7.54 20.08
C PRO A 212 3.38 8.48 21.03
N ARG A 213 2.08 8.71 20.83
CA ARG A 213 1.24 9.57 21.65
C ARG A 213 0.60 8.86 22.84
N LEU A 214 0.88 7.55 23.00
CA LEU A 214 0.44 6.78 24.16
C LEU A 214 1.21 7.19 25.41
N ASN A 215 0.53 7.27 26.54
CA ASN A 215 1.20 7.35 27.83
C ASN A 215 1.80 5.97 28.23
N ASP A 216 2.61 5.92 29.28
CA ASP A 216 3.32 4.72 29.69
C ASP A 216 2.38 3.57 30.08
N GLU A 217 1.24 3.88 30.70
CA GLU A 217 0.24 2.88 31.09
C GLU A 217 -0.40 2.24 29.86
N GLU A 218 -0.86 3.06 28.93
CA GLU A 218 -1.46 2.60 27.65
C GLU A 218 -0.46 1.81 26.82
N TYR A 219 0.79 2.32 26.73
CA TYR A 219 1.88 1.63 26.02
C TYR A 219 2.12 0.25 26.58
N ASN A 220 2.31 0.14 27.90
CA ASN A 220 2.56 -1.14 28.57
C ASN A 220 1.37 -2.11 28.40
N LYS A 221 0.15 -1.63 28.50
CA LYS A 221 -1.06 -2.41 28.25
C LYS A 221 -1.09 -3.02 26.86
N TYR A 222 -0.84 -2.23 25.81
CA TYR A 222 -0.81 -2.73 24.44
C TYR A 222 0.39 -3.64 24.18
N LYS A 223 1.55 -3.31 24.69
CA LYS A 223 2.76 -4.13 24.57
C LYS A 223 2.52 -5.54 25.10
N ILE A 224 2.00 -5.67 26.32
CA ILE A 224 1.67 -6.96 26.93
C ILE A 224 0.67 -7.76 26.07
N GLN A 225 -0.33 -7.10 25.48
CA GLN A 225 -1.29 -7.78 24.62
C GLN A 225 -0.65 -8.31 23.33
N ILE A 226 0.27 -7.55 22.74
CA ILE A 226 0.95 -7.91 21.50
C ILE A 226 1.96 -9.02 21.73
N GLU A 227 2.75 -8.96 22.83
CA GLU A 227 3.72 -9.98 23.21
C GLU A 227 3.09 -11.36 23.44
N LYS A 228 1.81 -11.44 23.79
CA LYS A 228 1.07 -12.71 23.92
C LYS A 228 0.80 -13.40 22.59
N ILE A 229 0.73 -12.64 21.49
CA ILE A 229 0.33 -13.15 20.17
C ILE A 229 1.45 -13.11 19.14
N SER A 230 2.52 -12.36 19.41
CA SER A 230 3.65 -12.17 18.49
C SER A 230 4.97 -12.12 19.27
N LYS A 231 6.05 -12.59 18.62
CA LYS A 231 7.43 -12.48 19.11
C LYS A 231 8.23 -11.43 18.37
N LEU A 232 7.57 -10.63 17.53
CA LEU A 232 8.23 -9.54 16.82
C LEU A 232 8.75 -8.48 17.80
N PRO A 233 9.91 -7.85 17.51
CA PRO A 233 10.42 -6.75 18.31
C PRO A 233 9.44 -5.59 18.36
N ILE A 234 9.23 -5.01 19.54
CA ILE A 234 8.36 -3.86 19.76
C ILE A 234 9.18 -2.68 20.23
N PHE A 235 9.13 -1.59 19.50
CA PHE A 235 9.81 -0.34 19.81
C PHE A 235 8.79 0.74 20.20
N GLN A 236 9.30 1.75 20.89
CA GLN A 236 8.58 3.00 21.14
C GLN A 236 9.26 4.11 20.34
N SER A 237 8.49 4.85 19.59
CA SER A 237 9.00 6.00 18.85
C SER A 237 9.44 7.11 19.81
N ASP A 238 10.51 7.82 19.45
CA ASP A 238 10.99 8.99 20.15
C ASP A 238 10.43 10.31 19.60
N LEU A 239 9.47 10.24 18.65
CA LEU A 239 8.91 11.39 17.93
C LEU A 239 8.40 12.50 18.86
N TYR A 240 7.91 12.16 20.06
CA TYR A 240 7.41 13.11 21.05
C TYR A 240 8.26 13.14 22.32
N LYS A 241 9.40 12.46 22.34
CA LYS A 241 10.34 12.55 23.46
C LYS A 241 11.30 13.69 23.23
N PHE A 242 11.35 14.57 24.18
CA PHE A 242 12.18 15.76 24.10
C PHE A 242 13.13 15.84 25.29
N ASN A 243 14.42 15.62 25.06
CA ASN A 243 15.47 15.81 26.05
C ASN A 243 16.30 17.01 25.63
N LEU A 244 16.01 18.19 26.17
CA LEU A 244 16.92 19.33 26.05
C LEU A 244 18.10 19.18 27.00
N ALA A 245 19.30 19.37 26.47
CA ALA A 245 20.44 19.71 27.33
C ALA A 245 20.15 21.05 28.05
N PRO A 246 20.59 21.22 29.30
CA PRO A 246 20.47 22.48 29.99
C PRO A 246 21.07 23.62 29.14
N ILE A 247 20.32 24.72 29.01
CA ILE A 247 20.84 25.95 28.39
C ILE A 247 21.66 26.66 29.43
N ASP A 248 22.96 26.85 29.17
CA ASP A 248 23.84 27.65 30.01
C ASP A 248 23.51 29.13 29.74
N LEU A 249 23.02 29.82 30.76
CA LEU A 249 22.75 31.23 30.72
C LEU A 249 23.94 31.96 31.36
N GLU A 250 25.04 32.13 30.64
CA GLU A 250 26.11 33.06 31.04
C GLU A 250 25.71 34.52 30.83
#